data_0f63dd557d5343c86c36554eb22667f5
#
_entry.id   0f63dd557d5343c86c36554eb22667f5
#
_cell.length_a   1.000
_cell.length_b   1.000
_cell.length_c   1.000
_cell.angle_alpha   90.00
_cell.angle_beta   90.00
_cell.angle_gamma   90.00
#
_symmetry.space_group_name_H-M   'P 1'
#
loop_
_entity.id
_entity.type
_entity.pdbx_description
1 polymer ?
#
loop_
_entity_poly.entity_id
_entity_poly.type
_entity_poly.pdbx_seq_one_letter_code
_entity_poly.pdbx_strand_id
1 'polypeptide(L)'
;MRNPVVSVCVPTYNGGAFLDQTLKSIAAQTFEDYEVIIVDDNSADDSVALARQYAASDPRVKLFEPSQRAGSSARNANRCLAHARGEWIKFLFQDDVMAPHCLSSMLDATRDGRRFALSWHDYLFEPGVDAGTRASYEALPALRTVLPGTYATPEQFCEALLANWGKNFLGPTSSSFIHRECFKRYGEFSSDIVTLPDLECWIRMGINEGLAIAPAYLVTFRVHATSISGGLRNNRLRAYRNPLERILICLDLASAPEYASMRKYLQSRSPALTPKQMLVKNAKSARWRALDVKRRYDDPSLLEQWESFARAHPQIVELLREADMEQPSLMKRVKSFLSFGLTH
;
A
#
# COMPACT_ATOMS: atom_id res chain seq x y z
N MET A 1 29.56 16.29 -8.80
CA MET A 1 28.25 16.86 -9.17
C MET A 1 27.36 16.89 -7.93
N ARG A 2 26.60 17.95 -7.71
CA ARG A 2 25.60 18.04 -6.61
C ARG A 2 24.50 17.02 -6.87
N ASN A 3 24.02 16.35 -5.82
CA ASN A 3 22.84 15.50 -5.92
C ASN A 3 21.59 16.37 -6.17
N PRO A 4 20.61 15.88 -6.96
CA PRO A 4 19.35 16.58 -7.14
C PRO A 4 18.55 16.61 -5.82
N VAL A 5 17.64 17.55 -5.70
CA VAL A 5 16.76 17.63 -4.53
C VAL A 5 15.76 16.45 -4.54
N VAL A 6 15.18 16.12 -5.69
CA VAL A 6 14.17 15.07 -5.81
C VAL A 6 14.63 13.98 -6.79
N SER A 7 14.43 12.72 -6.44
CA SER A 7 14.43 11.59 -7.38
C SER A 7 12.99 11.15 -7.64
N VAL A 8 12.55 11.27 -8.90
CA VAL A 8 11.27 10.71 -9.37
C VAL A 8 11.52 9.26 -9.78
N CYS A 9 10.98 8.31 -9.03
CA CYS A 9 11.14 6.87 -9.24
C CYS A 9 9.94 6.32 -10.02
N VAL A 10 10.21 5.72 -11.19
CA VAL A 10 9.21 5.17 -12.12
C VAL A 10 9.47 3.68 -12.31
N PRO A 11 8.95 2.81 -11.40
CA PRO A 11 9.03 1.37 -11.60
C PRO A 11 8.12 0.96 -12.77
N THR A 12 8.68 0.30 -13.78
CA THR A 12 8.01 -0.02 -15.04
C THR A 12 7.97 -1.52 -15.30
N TYR A 13 6.80 -2.03 -15.75
CA TYR A 13 6.62 -3.37 -16.27
C TYR A 13 5.37 -3.44 -17.16
N ASN A 14 5.54 -3.65 -18.47
CA ASN A 14 4.47 -3.68 -19.47
C ASN A 14 3.52 -2.48 -19.35
N GLY A 15 4.09 -1.28 -19.30
CA GLY A 15 3.39 -0.01 -19.11
C GLY A 15 3.22 0.80 -20.39
N GLY A 16 3.59 0.27 -21.55
CA GLY A 16 3.68 1.01 -22.82
C GLY A 16 2.42 1.79 -23.19
N ALA A 17 1.24 1.29 -22.79
CA ALA A 17 -0.03 1.99 -23.05
C ALA A 17 -0.14 3.36 -22.35
N PHE A 18 0.55 3.57 -21.21
CA PHE A 18 0.37 4.76 -20.36
C PHE A 18 1.67 5.51 -20.06
N LEU A 19 2.82 4.85 -20.19
CA LEU A 19 4.13 5.36 -19.78
C LEU A 19 4.47 6.71 -20.42
N ASP A 20 4.09 6.94 -21.69
CA ASP A 20 4.30 8.21 -22.38
C ASP A 20 3.60 9.37 -21.66
N GLN A 21 2.35 9.18 -21.23
CA GLN A 21 1.60 10.19 -20.47
C GLN A 21 2.24 10.45 -19.10
N THR A 22 2.67 9.39 -18.41
CA THR A 22 3.40 9.48 -17.14
C THR A 22 4.68 10.31 -17.30
N LEU A 23 5.53 9.99 -18.29
CA LEU A 23 6.79 10.70 -18.53
C LEU A 23 6.57 12.14 -18.96
N LYS A 24 5.57 12.43 -19.79
CA LYS A 24 5.15 13.80 -20.13
C LYS A 24 4.75 14.61 -18.91
N SER A 25 4.05 14.01 -17.95
CA SER A 25 3.67 14.69 -16.71
C SER A 25 4.86 15.01 -15.81
N ILE A 26 5.92 14.19 -15.86
CA ILE A 26 7.18 14.46 -15.18
C ILE A 26 7.91 15.61 -15.88
N ALA A 27 8.02 15.58 -17.21
CA ALA A 27 8.68 16.63 -17.97
C ALA A 27 7.99 18.01 -17.82
N ALA A 28 6.68 18.02 -17.52
CA ALA A 28 5.90 19.24 -17.31
C ALA A 28 6.04 19.84 -15.91
N GLN A 29 6.89 19.29 -15.03
CA GLN A 29 7.05 19.82 -13.68
C GLN A 29 7.68 21.22 -13.69
N THR A 30 7.13 22.12 -12.89
CA THR A 30 7.63 23.49 -12.72
C THR A 30 8.86 23.58 -11.80
N PHE A 31 9.09 22.56 -10.98
CA PHE A 31 10.30 22.40 -10.19
C PHE A 31 11.35 21.66 -11.03
N GLU A 32 12.60 22.16 -11.09
CA GLU A 32 13.61 21.69 -12.06
C GLU A 32 14.74 20.84 -11.46
N ASP A 33 15.02 20.96 -10.15
CA ASP A 33 16.14 20.24 -9.49
C ASP A 33 15.74 18.80 -9.13
N TYR A 34 15.47 17.98 -10.15
CA TYR A 34 15.13 16.57 -10.00
C TYR A 34 15.85 15.69 -11.02
N GLU A 35 15.95 14.41 -10.71
CA GLU A 35 16.29 13.33 -11.64
C GLU A 35 15.10 12.36 -11.78
N VAL A 36 15.07 11.61 -12.87
CA VAL A 36 14.09 10.55 -13.12
C VAL A 36 14.81 9.20 -13.18
N ILE A 37 14.39 8.26 -12.37
CA ILE A 37 14.92 6.90 -12.32
C ILE A 37 13.85 5.94 -12.82
N ILE A 38 14.00 5.45 -14.05
CA ILE A 38 13.15 4.43 -14.64
C ILE A 38 13.85 3.09 -14.46
N VAL A 39 13.17 2.11 -13.85
CA VAL A 39 13.64 0.73 -13.78
C VAL A 39 12.61 -0.16 -14.45
N ASP A 40 12.98 -0.72 -15.60
CA ASP A 40 12.14 -1.63 -16.37
C ASP A 40 12.34 -3.08 -15.91
N ASP A 41 11.26 -3.75 -15.52
CA ASP A 41 11.29 -5.13 -15.00
C ASP A 41 11.15 -6.20 -16.10
N ASN A 42 11.89 -6.05 -17.21
CA ASN A 42 11.85 -6.90 -18.41
C ASN A 42 10.47 -6.87 -19.09
N SER A 43 10.07 -5.69 -19.52
CA SER A 43 8.85 -5.48 -20.31
C SER A 43 8.96 -6.16 -21.69
N ALA A 44 7.84 -6.70 -22.15
CA ALA A 44 7.72 -7.33 -23.46
C ALA A 44 6.99 -6.43 -24.49
N ASP A 45 6.53 -5.26 -24.06
CA ASP A 45 5.84 -4.25 -24.87
C ASP A 45 6.77 -3.06 -25.20
N ASP A 46 6.22 -1.94 -25.68
CA ASP A 46 6.97 -0.76 -26.10
C ASP A 46 7.56 0.07 -24.92
N SER A 47 7.40 -0.35 -23.66
CA SER A 47 7.86 0.38 -22.48
C SER A 47 9.34 0.76 -22.55
N VAL A 48 10.21 -0.21 -22.90
CA VAL A 48 11.66 0.04 -22.97
C VAL A 48 12.00 1.02 -24.09
N ALA A 49 11.34 0.91 -25.26
CA ALA A 49 11.57 1.80 -26.39
C ALA A 49 11.21 3.26 -26.02
N LEU A 50 10.05 3.46 -25.38
CA LEU A 50 9.61 4.75 -24.87
C LEU A 50 10.58 5.31 -23.82
N ALA A 51 10.97 4.50 -22.84
CA ALA A 51 11.88 4.93 -21.79
C ALA A 51 13.26 5.33 -22.35
N ARG A 52 13.80 4.60 -23.34
CA ARG A 52 15.05 4.94 -24.04
C ARG A 52 14.94 6.26 -24.80
N GLN A 53 13.81 6.53 -25.46
CA GLN A 53 13.57 7.79 -26.15
C GLN A 53 13.61 8.97 -25.18
N TYR A 54 12.97 8.86 -24.02
CA TYR A 54 13.00 9.90 -22.98
C TYR A 54 14.40 10.08 -22.40
N ALA A 55 15.12 9.00 -22.10
CA ALA A 55 16.49 9.07 -21.60
C ALA A 55 17.46 9.71 -22.60
N ALA A 56 17.22 9.56 -23.90
CA ALA A 56 18.01 10.21 -24.93
C ALA A 56 17.70 11.72 -25.10
N SER A 57 16.48 12.16 -24.75
CA SER A 57 16.03 13.55 -24.92
C SER A 57 16.22 14.42 -23.67
N ASP A 58 16.28 13.82 -22.46
CA ASP A 58 16.42 14.56 -21.19
C ASP A 58 17.53 13.92 -20.33
N PRO A 59 18.65 14.63 -20.09
CA PRO A 59 19.79 14.11 -19.33
C PRO A 59 19.44 13.83 -17.84
N ARG A 60 18.31 14.30 -17.33
CA ARG A 60 17.81 13.99 -16.00
C ARG A 60 17.24 12.58 -15.92
N VAL A 61 16.85 11.97 -17.04
CA VAL A 61 16.24 10.65 -17.12
C VAL A 61 17.32 9.57 -17.21
N LYS A 62 17.26 8.59 -16.33
CA LYS A 62 18.13 7.42 -16.31
C LYS A 62 17.28 6.17 -16.38
N LEU A 63 17.56 5.34 -17.38
CA LEU A 63 16.91 4.04 -17.56
C LEU A 63 17.85 2.93 -17.08
N PHE A 64 17.30 2.01 -16.29
CA PHE A 64 17.96 0.79 -15.85
C PHE A 64 17.14 -0.42 -16.32
N GLU A 65 17.82 -1.38 -16.92
CA GLU A 65 17.24 -2.60 -17.51
C GLU A 65 17.91 -3.82 -16.86
N PRO A 66 17.52 -4.23 -15.65
CA PRO A 66 18.09 -5.40 -14.98
C PRO A 66 17.84 -6.68 -15.78
N SER A 67 18.82 -7.59 -15.84
CA SER A 67 18.70 -8.87 -16.55
C SER A 67 17.73 -9.84 -15.90
N GLN A 68 17.43 -9.65 -14.62
CA GLN A 68 16.49 -10.48 -13.84
C GLN A 68 15.29 -9.67 -13.39
N ARG A 69 14.10 -10.24 -13.56
CA ARG A 69 12.85 -9.64 -13.06
C ARG A 69 12.84 -9.51 -11.54
N ALA A 70 12.32 -8.38 -11.06
CA ALA A 70 12.00 -8.20 -9.65
C ALA A 70 10.78 -9.04 -9.23
N GLY A 71 9.84 -9.21 -10.16
CA GLY A 71 8.65 -10.03 -9.99
C GLY A 71 7.55 -9.42 -9.12
N SER A 72 7.75 -8.20 -8.60
CA SER A 72 6.71 -7.43 -7.92
C SER A 72 6.96 -5.93 -8.02
N SER A 73 5.90 -5.14 -7.91
CA SER A 73 5.96 -3.67 -7.91
C SER A 73 6.81 -3.13 -6.76
N ALA A 74 6.69 -3.72 -5.57
CA ALA A 74 7.49 -3.36 -4.39
C ALA A 74 9.00 -3.54 -4.63
N ARG A 75 9.40 -4.71 -5.12
CA ARG A 75 10.83 -4.98 -5.42
C ARG A 75 11.35 -4.08 -6.55
N ASN A 76 10.52 -3.77 -7.55
CA ASN A 76 10.92 -2.86 -8.61
C ASN A 76 11.02 -1.41 -8.11
N ALA A 77 10.13 -0.98 -7.22
CA ALA A 77 10.24 0.31 -6.53
C ALA A 77 11.52 0.41 -5.68
N ASN A 78 11.90 -0.66 -4.96
CA ASN A 78 13.16 -0.71 -4.21
C ASN A 78 14.39 -0.63 -5.14
N ARG A 79 14.34 -1.22 -6.34
CA ARG A 79 15.40 -1.02 -7.35
C ARG A 79 15.50 0.44 -7.79
N CYS A 80 14.38 1.14 -8.00
CA CYS A 80 14.41 2.58 -8.27
C CYS A 80 15.06 3.34 -7.11
N LEU A 81 14.68 3.02 -5.87
CA LEU A 81 15.22 3.64 -4.66
C LEU A 81 16.75 3.45 -4.55
N ALA A 82 17.26 2.26 -4.89
CA ALA A 82 18.70 1.97 -4.88
C ALA A 82 19.51 2.84 -5.86
N HIS A 83 18.92 3.27 -6.97
CA HIS A 83 19.54 4.16 -7.97
C HIS A 83 19.30 5.64 -7.71
N ALA A 84 18.30 5.98 -6.89
CA ALA A 84 17.93 7.36 -6.58
C ALA A 84 19.04 8.06 -5.77
N ARG A 85 19.34 9.34 -6.06
CA ARG A 85 20.35 10.16 -5.38
C ARG A 85 19.78 11.38 -4.68
N GLY A 86 18.52 11.73 -4.99
CA GLY A 86 17.80 12.85 -4.39
C GLY A 86 17.63 12.72 -2.89
N GLU A 87 17.54 13.83 -2.21
CA GLU A 87 17.18 13.88 -0.79
C GLU A 87 15.74 13.41 -0.57
N TRP A 88 14.89 13.74 -1.52
CA TRP A 88 13.48 13.37 -1.55
C TRP A 88 13.19 12.33 -2.61
N ILE A 89 12.34 11.39 -2.30
CA ILE A 89 11.89 10.32 -3.19
C ILE A 89 10.41 10.54 -3.51
N LYS A 90 10.12 10.71 -4.80
CA LYS A 90 8.78 10.75 -5.37
C LYS A 90 8.56 9.50 -6.20
N PHE A 91 7.66 8.62 -5.77
CA PHE A 91 7.22 7.54 -6.66
C PHE A 91 6.14 8.07 -7.61
N LEU A 92 6.22 7.68 -8.87
CA LEU A 92 5.17 7.84 -9.85
C LEU A 92 5.12 6.56 -10.69
N PHE A 93 4.07 5.77 -10.52
CA PHE A 93 3.95 4.51 -11.25
C PHE A 93 3.62 4.79 -12.72
N GLN A 94 3.98 3.84 -13.57
CA GLN A 94 3.98 3.93 -15.04
C GLN A 94 2.66 4.30 -15.70
N ASP A 95 1.55 4.23 -14.97
CA ASP A 95 0.17 4.44 -15.39
C ASP A 95 -0.48 5.67 -14.76
N ASP A 96 0.21 6.33 -13.81
CA ASP A 96 -0.28 7.51 -13.11
C ASP A 96 0.24 8.82 -13.72
N VAL A 97 -0.42 9.91 -13.42
CA VAL A 97 -0.09 11.25 -13.90
C VAL A 97 0.01 12.21 -12.72
N MET A 98 0.99 13.11 -12.72
CA MET A 98 1.10 14.14 -11.70
C MET A 98 0.88 15.55 -12.26
N ALA A 99 0.28 16.44 -11.43
CA ALA A 99 0.05 17.83 -11.80
C ALA A 99 1.37 18.60 -11.99
N PRO A 100 1.43 19.63 -12.84
CA PRO A 100 2.69 20.36 -13.14
C PRO A 100 3.39 20.97 -11.91
N HIS A 101 2.66 21.27 -10.86
CA HIS A 101 3.20 21.83 -9.61
C HIS A 101 3.34 20.78 -8.48
N CYS A 102 3.29 19.48 -8.82
CA CYS A 102 3.32 18.42 -7.82
C CYS A 102 4.59 18.47 -6.96
N LEU A 103 5.78 18.50 -7.57
CA LEU A 103 7.04 18.47 -6.82
C LEU A 103 7.20 19.70 -5.92
N SER A 104 6.90 20.91 -6.39
CA SER A 104 6.97 22.13 -5.59
C SER A 104 5.99 22.10 -4.43
N SER A 105 4.74 21.69 -4.65
CA SER A 105 3.73 21.61 -3.59
C SER A 105 4.07 20.57 -2.52
N MET A 106 4.69 19.43 -2.91
CA MET A 106 5.13 18.41 -1.95
C MET A 106 6.31 18.90 -1.11
N LEU A 107 7.26 19.62 -1.72
CA LEU A 107 8.36 20.28 -0.99
C LEU A 107 7.82 21.31 0.01
N ASP A 108 6.82 22.11 -0.39
CA ASP A 108 6.18 23.07 0.50
C ASP A 108 5.48 22.39 1.68
N ALA A 109 4.81 21.27 1.47
CA ALA A 109 4.15 20.50 2.53
C ALA A 109 5.14 19.88 3.52
N THR A 110 6.39 19.64 3.11
CA THR A 110 7.44 19.03 3.93
C THR A 110 8.36 20.05 4.63
N ARG A 111 8.06 21.34 4.58
CA ARG A 111 8.75 22.36 5.38
C ARG A 111 8.69 22.01 6.88
N ASP A 112 9.52 22.64 7.67
CA ASP A 112 9.58 22.47 9.14
C ASP A 112 10.07 21.07 9.58
N GLY A 113 10.89 20.41 8.77
CA GLY A 113 11.54 19.13 9.12
C GLY A 113 10.64 17.90 8.99
N ARG A 114 9.47 18.03 8.39
CA ARG A 114 8.57 16.90 8.08
C ARG A 114 9.21 16.05 6.99
N ARG A 115 9.16 14.71 7.13
CA ARG A 115 9.90 13.79 6.26
C ARG A 115 9.04 12.82 5.46
N PHE A 116 7.75 12.77 5.73
CA PHE A 116 6.80 11.94 5.02
C PHE A 116 5.54 12.75 4.70
N ALA A 117 5.18 12.81 3.42
CA ALA A 117 4.02 13.52 2.94
C ALA A 117 3.20 12.70 1.95
N LEU A 118 1.90 12.95 1.93
CA LEU A 118 0.97 12.47 0.91
C LEU A 118 0.18 13.66 0.34
N SER A 119 -0.15 13.59 -0.94
CA SER A 119 -1.11 14.51 -1.57
C SER A 119 -2.49 13.86 -1.67
N TRP A 120 -3.51 14.66 -1.93
CA TRP A 120 -4.76 14.14 -2.45
C TRP A 120 -4.54 13.57 -3.86
N HIS A 121 -5.39 12.64 -4.25
CA HIS A 121 -5.41 12.03 -5.58
C HIS A 121 -6.83 11.88 -6.10
N ASP A 122 -6.96 11.88 -7.42
CA ASP A 122 -8.17 11.53 -8.12
C ASP A 122 -8.04 10.17 -8.80
N TYR A 123 -9.17 9.57 -9.14
CA TYR A 123 -9.23 8.33 -9.92
C TYR A 123 -9.59 8.62 -11.38
N LEU A 124 -8.79 8.09 -12.30
CA LEU A 124 -9.14 8.01 -13.73
C LEU A 124 -9.48 6.57 -14.08
N PHE A 125 -10.74 6.30 -14.31
CA PHE A 125 -11.19 4.97 -14.70
C PHE A 125 -11.18 4.83 -16.21
N GLU A 126 -10.33 3.95 -16.73
CA GLU A 126 -10.25 3.64 -18.15
C GLU A 126 -11.51 2.90 -18.65
N PRO A 127 -11.82 2.98 -19.96
CA PRO A 127 -12.87 2.17 -20.58
C PRO A 127 -12.67 0.68 -20.28
N GLY A 128 -13.77 -0.01 -19.94
CA GLY A 128 -13.74 -1.44 -19.60
C GLY A 128 -13.59 -1.75 -18.12
N VAL A 129 -13.37 -0.75 -17.26
CA VAL A 129 -13.46 -0.94 -15.80
C VAL A 129 -14.92 -1.12 -15.39
N ASP A 130 -15.23 -2.26 -14.76
CA ASP A 130 -16.59 -2.60 -14.36
C ASP A 130 -17.11 -1.71 -13.22
N ALA A 131 -18.45 -1.59 -13.12
CA ALA A 131 -19.12 -0.73 -12.15
C ALA A 131 -18.79 -1.14 -10.68
N GLY A 132 -18.62 -2.42 -10.39
CA GLY A 132 -18.30 -2.93 -9.06
C GLY A 132 -16.88 -2.52 -8.64
N THR A 133 -15.93 -2.59 -9.55
CA THR A 133 -14.56 -2.09 -9.34
C THR A 133 -14.59 -0.59 -9.08
N ARG A 134 -15.26 0.21 -9.91
CA ARG A 134 -15.43 1.66 -9.72
C ARG A 134 -16.02 1.96 -8.34
N ALA A 135 -17.18 1.39 -8.01
CA ALA A 135 -17.85 1.60 -6.73
C ALA A 135 -16.98 1.25 -5.52
N SER A 136 -16.13 0.24 -5.65
CA SER A 136 -15.23 -0.16 -4.56
C SER A 136 -14.07 0.80 -4.32
N TYR A 137 -13.60 1.54 -5.36
CA TYR A 137 -12.64 2.63 -5.18
C TYR A 137 -13.32 3.87 -4.57
N GLU A 138 -14.50 4.23 -5.09
CA GLU A 138 -15.29 5.37 -4.62
C GLU A 138 -15.74 5.22 -3.16
N ALA A 139 -15.89 3.98 -2.68
CA ALA A 139 -16.22 3.66 -1.28
C ALA A 139 -15.02 3.73 -0.33
N LEU A 140 -13.78 3.91 -0.81
CA LEU A 140 -12.63 4.08 0.06
C LEU A 140 -12.70 5.43 0.77
N PRO A 141 -12.40 5.49 2.08
CA PRO A 141 -12.31 6.77 2.77
C PRO A 141 -11.15 7.59 2.19
N ALA A 142 -11.40 8.86 1.92
CA ALA A 142 -10.39 9.75 1.37
C ALA A 142 -9.49 10.31 2.48
N LEU A 143 -8.19 10.48 2.18
CA LEU A 143 -7.23 11.11 3.10
C LEU A 143 -7.75 12.44 3.66
N ARG A 144 -8.31 13.31 2.80
CA ARG A 144 -8.86 14.61 3.19
C ARG A 144 -10.00 14.55 4.21
N THR A 145 -10.73 13.43 4.23
CA THR A 145 -11.86 13.22 5.16
C THR A 145 -11.39 12.63 6.48
N VAL A 146 -10.40 11.72 6.42
CA VAL A 146 -9.86 11.04 7.61
C VAL A 146 -8.89 11.94 8.37
N LEU A 147 -8.06 12.70 7.66
CA LEU A 147 -7.07 13.65 8.19
C LEU A 147 -7.22 15.00 7.47
N PRO A 148 -8.14 15.85 7.89
CA PRO A 148 -8.50 17.08 7.17
C PRO A 148 -7.47 18.21 7.25
N GLY A 149 -6.46 18.11 8.13
CA GLY A 149 -5.41 19.13 8.30
C GLY A 149 -4.30 19.02 7.26
N THR A 150 -3.27 19.84 7.45
CA THR A 150 -2.04 19.81 6.64
C THR A 150 -0.92 18.98 7.29
N TYR A 151 -1.11 18.56 8.53
CA TYR A 151 -0.21 17.68 9.26
C TYR A 151 -0.95 16.86 10.32
N ALA A 152 -0.64 15.59 10.40
CA ALA A 152 -1.05 14.71 11.49
C ALA A 152 0.20 14.28 12.27
N THR A 153 0.17 14.45 13.60
CA THR A 153 1.23 13.93 14.48
C THR A 153 1.25 12.40 14.43
N PRO A 154 2.33 11.74 14.88
CA PRO A 154 2.35 10.27 14.99
C PRO A 154 1.15 9.70 15.76
N GLU A 155 0.72 10.35 16.85
CA GLU A 155 -0.44 9.92 17.63
C GLU A 155 -1.75 10.05 16.84
N GLN A 156 -1.97 11.19 16.16
CA GLN A 156 -3.14 11.41 15.31
C GLN A 156 -3.17 10.43 14.14
N PHE A 157 -2.01 10.12 13.57
CA PHE A 157 -1.88 9.11 12.52
C PHE A 157 -2.25 7.71 13.03
N CYS A 158 -1.75 7.31 14.21
CA CYS A 158 -2.11 6.05 14.86
C CYS A 158 -3.62 5.96 15.12
N GLU A 159 -4.24 7.03 15.59
CA GLU A 159 -5.68 7.08 15.83
C GLU A 159 -6.50 6.89 14.54
N ALA A 160 -6.15 7.65 13.49
CA ALA A 160 -6.79 7.56 12.18
C ALA A 160 -6.63 6.16 11.58
N LEU A 161 -5.44 5.56 11.70
CA LEU A 161 -5.15 4.21 11.23
C LEU A 161 -6.03 3.17 11.95
N LEU A 162 -6.14 3.24 13.27
CA LEU A 162 -6.96 2.30 14.05
C LEU A 162 -8.45 2.42 13.73
N ALA A 163 -8.95 3.65 13.59
CA ALA A 163 -10.34 3.92 13.23
C ALA A 163 -10.68 3.41 11.82
N ASN A 164 -9.69 3.34 10.93
CA ASN A 164 -9.84 2.91 9.54
C ASN A 164 -9.08 1.59 9.25
N TRP A 165 -8.79 0.78 10.27
CA TRP A 165 -8.03 -0.46 10.10
C TRP A 165 -8.63 -1.36 9.03
N GLY A 166 -7.81 -1.68 8.05
CA GLY A 166 -8.24 -2.50 6.92
C GLY A 166 -8.77 -1.73 5.72
N LYS A 167 -8.81 -0.39 5.76
CA LYS A 167 -9.14 0.46 4.62
C LYS A 167 -7.91 1.29 4.23
N ASN A 168 -7.56 1.32 2.96
CA ASN A 168 -6.50 2.21 2.48
C ASN A 168 -7.09 3.60 2.24
N PHE A 169 -7.01 4.48 3.25
CA PHE A 169 -7.37 5.89 3.14
C PHE A 169 -6.17 6.80 2.77
N LEU A 170 -4.96 6.22 2.78
CA LEU A 170 -3.72 6.96 2.54
C LEU A 170 -3.50 7.22 1.04
N GLY A 171 -4.08 6.38 0.18
CA GLY A 171 -3.99 6.53 -1.26
C GLY A 171 -2.88 5.69 -1.91
N PRO A 172 -2.63 5.90 -3.21
CA PRO A 172 -1.67 5.14 -3.98
C PRO A 172 -0.22 5.56 -3.70
N THR A 173 0.73 4.70 -4.07
CA THR A 173 2.17 4.99 -3.97
C THR A 173 2.54 6.28 -4.68
N SER A 174 1.91 6.57 -5.79
CA SER A 174 2.16 7.79 -6.58
C SER A 174 1.77 9.09 -5.87
N SER A 175 0.97 9.07 -4.80
CA SER A 175 0.66 10.26 -4.01
C SER A 175 1.73 10.61 -2.96
N SER A 176 2.76 9.76 -2.79
CA SER A 176 3.75 9.91 -1.74
C SER A 176 4.94 10.80 -2.09
N PHE A 177 5.54 11.37 -1.04
CA PHE A 177 6.78 12.13 -1.09
C PHE A 177 7.56 11.91 0.21
N ILE A 178 8.73 11.31 0.12
CA ILE A 178 9.38 10.70 1.27
C ILE A 178 10.83 11.13 1.33
N HIS A 179 11.27 11.65 2.45
CA HIS A 179 12.67 11.91 2.69
C HIS A 179 13.45 10.59 2.76
N ARG A 180 14.59 10.51 2.08
CA ARG A 180 15.43 9.31 2.00
C ARG A 180 15.77 8.68 3.35
N GLU A 181 15.95 9.50 4.38
CA GLU A 181 16.24 9.01 5.73
C GLU A 181 15.12 8.13 6.33
N CYS A 182 13.87 8.28 5.88
CA CYS A 182 12.79 7.41 6.31
C CYS A 182 13.04 5.96 5.88
N PHE A 183 13.49 5.75 4.63
CA PHE A 183 13.84 4.41 4.16
C PHE A 183 15.02 3.80 4.89
N LYS A 184 16.03 4.61 5.25
CA LYS A 184 17.17 4.14 6.04
C LYS A 184 16.78 3.75 7.46
N ARG A 185 15.82 4.47 8.06
CA ARG A 185 15.39 4.25 9.46
C ARG A 185 14.35 3.15 9.58
N TYR A 186 13.41 3.10 8.66
CA TYR A 186 12.22 2.27 8.77
C TYR A 186 12.16 1.17 7.71
N GLY A 187 13.16 1.06 6.86
CA GLY A 187 13.24 0.07 5.78
C GLY A 187 12.48 0.47 4.51
N GLU A 188 12.78 -0.24 3.44
CA GLU A 188 12.17 -0.12 2.12
C GLU A 188 10.79 -0.82 2.07
N PHE A 189 10.18 -0.91 0.88
CA PHE A 189 8.97 -1.71 0.71
C PHE A 189 9.23 -3.19 1.02
N SER A 190 8.36 -3.80 1.80
CA SER A 190 8.47 -5.23 2.13
C SER A 190 8.32 -6.09 0.87
N SER A 191 9.25 -7.03 0.68
CA SER A 191 9.19 -8.00 -0.43
C SER A 191 8.12 -9.08 -0.24
N ASP A 192 7.61 -9.26 0.96
CA ASP A 192 6.65 -10.29 1.34
C ASP A 192 5.20 -9.79 1.23
N ILE A 193 5.02 -8.47 1.18
CA ILE A 193 3.75 -7.80 0.98
C ILE A 193 3.60 -7.44 -0.52
N VAL A 194 2.63 -8.03 -1.20
CA VAL A 194 2.47 -7.90 -2.65
C VAL A 194 1.31 -6.99 -3.04
N THR A 195 0.23 -7.00 -2.23
CA THR A 195 -1.01 -6.27 -2.55
C THR A 195 -1.20 -4.99 -1.74
N LEU A 196 -0.49 -4.87 -0.62
CA LEU A 196 -0.54 -3.73 0.30
C LEU A 196 0.86 -3.18 0.64
N PRO A 197 1.84 -3.17 -0.28
CA PRO A 197 3.21 -2.77 0.06
C PRO A 197 3.30 -1.29 0.42
N ASP A 198 2.51 -0.45 -0.22
CA ASP A 198 2.38 0.97 0.06
C ASP A 198 1.77 1.19 1.46
N LEU A 199 0.63 0.57 1.74
CA LEU A 199 -0.03 0.71 3.03
C LEU A 199 0.89 0.31 4.19
N GLU A 200 1.60 -0.82 4.07
CA GLU A 200 2.55 -1.29 5.09
C GLU A 200 3.67 -0.27 5.30
N CYS A 201 4.27 0.22 4.20
CA CYS A 201 5.34 1.19 4.24
C CYS A 201 4.86 2.53 4.87
N TRP A 202 3.68 3.01 4.49
CA TRP A 202 3.10 4.23 5.04
C TRP A 202 2.76 4.10 6.53
N ILE A 203 2.36 2.92 6.99
CA ILE A 203 2.15 2.66 8.41
C ILE A 203 3.46 2.85 9.17
N ARG A 204 4.56 2.21 8.76
CA ARG A 204 5.86 2.36 9.43
C ARG A 204 6.34 3.82 9.46
N MET A 205 6.17 4.54 8.37
CA MET A 205 6.58 5.95 8.30
C MET A 205 5.67 6.84 9.14
N GLY A 206 4.36 6.74 8.98
CA GLY A 206 3.41 7.64 9.63
C GLY A 206 3.34 7.50 11.15
N ILE A 207 3.50 6.29 11.69
CA ILE A 207 3.53 6.09 13.16
C ILE A 207 4.79 6.65 13.82
N ASN A 208 5.84 6.94 13.06
CA ASN A 208 7.11 7.44 13.57
C ASN A 208 7.37 8.91 13.22
N GLU A 209 7.03 9.35 12.01
CA GLU A 209 7.29 10.72 11.51
C GLU A 209 6.02 11.60 11.53
N GLY A 210 4.84 11.01 11.73
CA GLY A 210 3.59 11.68 11.40
C GLY A 210 3.37 11.74 9.89
N LEU A 211 2.44 12.57 9.44
CA LEU A 211 2.10 12.71 8.04
C LEU A 211 1.87 14.18 7.68
N ALA A 212 2.71 14.73 6.81
CA ALA A 212 2.42 15.99 6.13
C ALA A 212 1.41 15.75 5.00
N ILE A 213 0.51 16.67 4.77
CA ILE A 213 -0.53 16.55 3.75
C ILE A 213 -0.46 17.78 2.84
N ALA A 214 -0.20 17.53 1.56
CA ALA A 214 -0.38 18.54 0.53
C ALA A 214 -1.87 18.58 0.15
N PRO A 215 -2.64 19.64 0.53
CA PRO A 215 -4.08 19.66 0.41
C PRO A 215 -4.52 20.03 -1.03
N ALA A 216 -3.99 19.30 -2.01
CA ALA A 216 -4.27 19.48 -3.43
C ALA A 216 -4.28 18.15 -4.15
N TYR A 217 -5.08 18.04 -5.22
CA TYR A 217 -5.09 16.90 -6.13
C TYR A 217 -3.87 16.97 -7.05
N LEU A 218 -2.77 16.37 -6.59
CA LEU A 218 -1.48 16.42 -7.27
C LEU A 218 -1.18 15.17 -8.12
N VAL A 219 -1.98 14.13 -7.97
CA VAL A 219 -1.83 12.86 -8.67
C VAL A 219 -3.19 12.37 -9.15
N THR A 220 -3.22 11.88 -10.40
CA THR A 220 -4.32 11.11 -10.95
C THR A 220 -3.91 9.64 -11.00
N PHE A 221 -4.57 8.82 -10.18
CA PHE A 221 -4.37 7.37 -10.14
C PHE A 221 -5.23 6.71 -11.19
N ARG A 222 -4.60 6.01 -12.14
CA ARG A 222 -5.28 5.34 -13.23
C ARG A 222 -5.71 3.93 -12.82
N VAL A 223 -6.99 3.63 -13.04
CA VAL A 223 -7.57 2.31 -12.83
C VAL A 223 -7.92 1.69 -14.19
N HIS A 224 -7.31 0.56 -14.52
CA HIS A 224 -7.56 -0.16 -15.77
C HIS A 224 -7.58 -1.68 -15.56
N ALA A 225 -8.13 -2.43 -16.50
CA ALA A 225 -8.36 -3.87 -16.37
C ALA A 225 -7.08 -4.70 -16.17
N THR A 226 -5.94 -4.21 -16.68
CA THR A 226 -4.63 -4.89 -16.56
C THR A 226 -3.78 -4.40 -15.39
N SER A 227 -4.23 -3.39 -14.61
CA SER A 227 -3.52 -2.94 -13.43
C SER A 227 -3.52 -4.01 -12.34
N ILE A 228 -2.48 -4.00 -11.49
CA ILE A 228 -2.39 -4.92 -10.35
C ILE A 228 -3.65 -4.83 -9.48
N SER A 229 -4.09 -3.63 -9.20
CA SER A 229 -5.27 -3.37 -8.35
C SER A 229 -6.58 -3.78 -9.04
N GLY A 230 -6.76 -3.50 -10.33
CA GLY A 230 -7.93 -3.89 -11.12
C GLY A 230 -8.00 -5.42 -11.29
N GLY A 231 -6.87 -6.05 -11.67
CA GLY A 231 -6.79 -7.51 -11.81
C GLY A 231 -6.99 -8.25 -10.48
N LEU A 232 -6.55 -7.70 -9.36
CA LEU A 232 -6.74 -8.27 -8.02
C LEU A 232 -8.20 -8.32 -7.59
N ARG A 233 -8.99 -7.30 -7.94
CA ARG A 233 -10.43 -7.23 -7.59
C ARG A 233 -11.24 -8.25 -8.37
N ASN A 234 -10.88 -8.48 -9.63
CA ASN A 234 -11.53 -9.46 -10.50
C ASN A 234 -11.08 -10.90 -10.23
N ASN A 235 -9.95 -11.10 -9.53
CA ASN A 235 -9.43 -12.41 -9.18
C ASN A 235 -9.63 -12.70 -7.69
N ARG A 236 -10.56 -13.61 -7.37
CA ARG A 236 -10.92 -13.98 -5.99
C ARG A 236 -9.72 -14.39 -5.16
N LEU A 237 -8.80 -15.17 -5.71
CA LEU A 237 -7.60 -15.65 -5.01
C LEU A 237 -6.65 -14.49 -4.66
N ARG A 238 -6.43 -13.56 -5.61
CA ARG A 238 -5.60 -12.39 -5.37
C ARG A 238 -6.24 -11.43 -4.37
N ALA A 239 -7.55 -11.20 -4.45
CA ALA A 239 -8.28 -10.38 -3.51
C ALA A 239 -8.22 -10.94 -2.06
N TYR A 240 -8.02 -12.25 -1.90
CA TYR A 240 -7.85 -12.88 -0.60
C TYR A 240 -6.46 -12.64 0.01
N ARG A 241 -5.46 -12.26 -0.76
CA ARG A 241 -4.12 -11.91 -0.22
C ARG A 241 -4.19 -10.73 0.75
N ASN A 242 -5.01 -9.73 0.51
CA ASN A 242 -5.16 -8.59 1.42
C ASN A 242 -5.42 -8.98 2.88
N PRO A 243 -6.39 -9.86 3.21
CA PRO A 243 -6.56 -10.38 4.56
C PRO A 243 -5.32 -11.08 5.12
N LEU A 244 -4.59 -11.85 4.32
CA LEU A 244 -3.38 -12.57 4.76
C LEU A 244 -2.23 -11.58 5.01
N GLU A 245 -2.01 -10.63 4.13
CA GLU A 245 -0.97 -9.61 4.28
C GLU A 245 -1.21 -8.71 5.50
N ARG A 246 -2.46 -8.44 5.86
CA ARG A 246 -2.78 -7.77 7.14
C ARG A 246 -2.38 -8.57 8.37
N ILE A 247 -2.39 -9.90 8.29
CA ILE A 247 -1.87 -10.74 9.37
C ILE A 247 -0.36 -10.54 9.47
N LEU A 248 0.37 -10.48 8.34
CA LEU A 248 1.81 -10.20 8.32
C LEU A 248 2.11 -8.83 8.94
N ILE A 249 1.37 -7.79 8.54
CA ILE A 249 1.50 -6.45 9.15
C ILE A 249 1.26 -6.50 10.67
N CYS A 250 0.30 -7.31 11.15
CA CYS A 250 0.06 -7.47 12.58
C CYS A 250 1.18 -8.26 13.29
N LEU A 251 1.85 -9.20 12.61
CA LEU A 251 3.02 -9.89 13.14
C LEU A 251 4.18 -8.91 13.34
N ASP A 252 4.46 -8.08 12.33
CA ASP A 252 5.49 -7.05 12.42
C ASP A 252 5.13 -6.02 13.50
N LEU A 253 3.88 -5.60 13.57
CA LEU A 253 3.38 -4.74 14.65
C LEU A 253 3.64 -5.33 16.04
N ALA A 254 3.57 -6.65 16.20
CA ALA A 254 3.81 -7.29 17.48
C ALA A 254 5.28 -7.29 17.93
N SER A 255 6.23 -7.35 16.98
CA SER A 255 7.64 -7.63 17.29
C SER A 255 8.66 -6.70 16.65
N ALA A 256 8.42 -6.21 15.43
CA ALA A 256 9.41 -5.45 14.67
C ALA A 256 9.70 -4.07 15.34
N PRO A 257 10.97 -3.64 15.42
CA PRO A 257 11.36 -2.40 16.10
C PRO A 257 10.74 -1.15 15.48
N GLU A 258 10.52 -1.12 14.16
CA GLU A 258 9.93 0.00 13.41
C GLU A 258 8.50 0.29 13.87
N TYR A 259 7.82 -0.67 14.50
CA TYR A 259 6.46 -0.53 15.04
C TYR A 259 6.39 -0.20 16.53
N ALA A 260 7.53 0.10 17.18
CA ALA A 260 7.56 0.40 18.62
C ALA A 260 6.66 1.57 19.02
N SER A 261 6.59 2.63 18.19
CA SER A 261 5.70 3.78 18.41
C SER A 261 4.24 3.38 18.46
N MET A 262 3.80 2.49 17.54
CA MET A 262 2.43 1.99 17.54
C MET A 262 2.13 1.12 18.76
N ARG A 263 3.06 0.25 19.18
CA ARG A 263 2.88 -0.55 20.41
C ARG A 263 2.72 0.34 21.63
N LYS A 264 3.56 1.38 21.76
CA LYS A 264 3.44 2.37 22.83
C LYS A 264 2.09 3.09 22.81
N TYR A 265 1.63 3.52 21.63
CA TYR A 265 0.34 4.15 21.46
C TYR A 265 -0.82 3.23 21.86
N LEU A 266 -0.79 1.94 21.45
CA LEU A 266 -1.82 0.97 21.82
C LEU A 266 -1.89 0.74 23.33
N GLN A 267 -0.75 0.71 24.03
CA GLN A 267 -0.67 0.56 25.48
C GLN A 267 -1.24 1.77 26.24
N SER A 268 -1.13 2.97 25.69
CA SER A 268 -1.64 4.20 26.32
C SER A 268 -3.17 4.36 26.21
N ARG A 269 -3.86 3.56 25.39
CA ARG A 269 -5.33 3.63 25.22
C ARG A 269 -6.06 2.86 26.32
N SER A 270 -7.29 3.28 26.59
CA SER A 270 -8.18 2.56 27.53
C SER A 270 -9.50 2.21 26.82
N PRO A 271 -9.94 0.95 26.78
CA PRO A 271 -9.17 -0.25 27.16
C PRO A 271 -7.99 -0.48 26.19
N ALA A 272 -6.90 -0.98 26.70
CA ALA A 272 -5.72 -1.23 25.88
C ALA A 272 -6.02 -2.28 24.79
N LEU A 273 -5.77 -1.91 23.56
CA LEU A 273 -5.79 -2.85 22.43
C LEU A 273 -4.37 -3.40 22.25
N THR A 274 -4.22 -4.70 22.18
CA THR A 274 -2.92 -5.33 22.00
C THR A 274 -2.68 -5.77 20.55
N PRO A 275 -1.43 -5.80 20.08
CA PRO A 275 -1.09 -6.39 18.78
C PRO A 275 -1.58 -7.85 18.66
N LYS A 276 -1.52 -8.64 19.73
CA LYS A 276 -2.06 -10.02 19.79
C LYS A 276 -3.55 -10.06 19.46
N GLN A 277 -4.35 -9.14 20.03
CA GLN A 277 -5.79 -9.07 19.75
C GLN A 277 -6.06 -8.68 18.29
N MET A 278 -5.30 -7.73 17.73
CA MET A 278 -5.42 -7.36 16.32
C MET A 278 -5.07 -8.54 15.41
N LEU A 279 -3.99 -9.25 15.71
CA LEU A 279 -3.54 -10.43 14.99
C LEU A 279 -4.60 -11.54 14.99
N VAL A 280 -5.12 -11.90 16.16
CA VAL A 280 -6.18 -12.92 16.32
C VAL A 280 -7.44 -12.52 15.55
N LYS A 281 -7.87 -11.26 15.63
CA LYS A 281 -9.04 -10.76 14.90
C LYS A 281 -8.88 -10.91 13.39
N ASN A 282 -7.74 -10.51 12.82
CA ASN A 282 -7.47 -10.61 11.39
C ASN A 282 -7.38 -12.08 10.94
N ALA A 283 -6.70 -12.93 11.72
CA ALA A 283 -6.55 -14.35 11.42
C ALA A 283 -7.90 -15.10 11.48
N LYS A 284 -8.75 -14.85 12.48
CA LYS A 284 -10.11 -15.39 12.57
C LYS A 284 -10.96 -14.97 11.36
N SER A 285 -10.88 -13.70 10.96
CA SER A 285 -11.61 -13.18 9.81
C SER A 285 -11.17 -13.84 8.49
N ALA A 286 -9.85 -13.96 8.25
CA ALA A 286 -9.33 -14.60 7.06
C ALA A 286 -9.72 -16.09 6.98
N ARG A 287 -9.54 -16.84 8.07
CA ARG A 287 -9.94 -18.25 8.17
C ARG A 287 -11.43 -18.44 7.94
N TRP A 288 -12.26 -17.63 8.60
CA TRP A 288 -13.71 -17.69 8.42
C TRP A 288 -14.11 -17.45 6.97
N ARG A 289 -13.56 -16.44 6.31
CA ARG A 289 -13.83 -16.14 4.90
C ARG A 289 -13.47 -17.31 3.99
N ALA A 290 -12.33 -17.95 4.21
CA ALA A 290 -11.90 -19.12 3.43
C ALA A 290 -12.89 -20.30 3.57
N LEU A 291 -13.32 -20.57 4.80
CA LEU A 291 -14.30 -21.63 5.08
C LEU A 291 -15.71 -21.30 4.54
N ASP A 292 -16.13 -20.05 4.63
CA ASP A 292 -17.44 -19.60 4.13
C ASP A 292 -17.54 -19.70 2.61
N VAL A 293 -16.48 -19.31 1.87
CA VAL A 293 -16.43 -19.44 0.41
C VAL A 293 -16.48 -20.89 -0.01
N LYS A 294 -15.70 -21.80 0.64
CA LYS A 294 -15.80 -23.24 0.37
C LYS A 294 -17.20 -23.75 0.58
N ARG A 295 -17.83 -23.39 1.71
CA ARG A 295 -19.18 -23.87 2.06
C ARG A 295 -20.26 -23.38 1.09
N ARG A 296 -20.20 -22.08 0.66
CA ARG A 296 -21.28 -21.48 -0.16
C ARG A 296 -21.14 -21.76 -1.65
N TYR A 297 -19.93 -21.93 -2.14
CA TYR A 297 -19.63 -21.99 -3.57
C TYR A 297 -18.92 -23.28 -3.98
N ASP A 298 -18.70 -24.20 -3.02
CA ASP A 298 -17.90 -25.44 -3.20
C ASP A 298 -16.52 -25.16 -3.84
N ASP A 299 -15.94 -23.97 -3.51
CA ASP A 299 -14.66 -23.51 -4.03
C ASP A 299 -13.60 -23.62 -2.91
N PRO A 300 -12.66 -24.58 -3.00
CA PRO A 300 -11.64 -24.79 -1.98
C PRO A 300 -10.48 -23.81 -2.06
N SER A 301 -10.37 -23.03 -3.13
CA SER A 301 -9.16 -22.27 -3.46
C SER A 301 -8.71 -21.27 -2.38
N LEU A 302 -9.65 -20.60 -1.68
CA LEU A 302 -9.28 -19.72 -0.56
C LEU A 302 -8.87 -20.51 0.68
N LEU A 303 -9.46 -21.68 0.89
CA LEU A 303 -9.07 -22.56 2.01
C LEU A 303 -7.67 -23.12 1.81
N GLU A 304 -7.33 -23.52 0.61
CA GLU A 304 -5.97 -23.96 0.25
C GLU A 304 -4.93 -22.87 0.46
N GLN A 305 -5.26 -21.61 0.11
CA GLN A 305 -4.40 -20.46 0.42
C GLN A 305 -4.23 -20.23 1.91
N TRP A 306 -5.32 -20.31 2.68
CA TRP A 306 -5.26 -20.21 4.14
C TRP A 306 -4.38 -21.33 4.73
N GLU A 307 -4.56 -22.57 4.31
CA GLU A 307 -3.80 -23.72 4.81
C GLU A 307 -2.32 -23.61 4.47
N SER A 308 -2.00 -23.12 3.25
CA SER A 308 -0.61 -22.84 2.85
C SER A 308 0.01 -21.75 3.73
N PHE A 309 -0.73 -20.66 3.95
CA PHE A 309 -0.31 -19.57 4.83
C PHE A 309 -0.13 -20.06 6.28
N ALA A 310 -1.06 -20.84 6.80
CA ALA A 310 -1.02 -21.37 8.15
C ALA A 310 0.17 -22.35 8.37
N ARG A 311 0.53 -23.13 7.35
CA ARG A 311 1.74 -23.98 7.39
C ARG A 311 3.02 -23.15 7.43
N ALA A 312 3.06 -22.04 6.70
CA ALA A 312 4.21 -21.12 6.70
C ALA A 312 4.32 -20.31 8.01
N HIS A 313 3.19 -20.15 8.72
CA HIS A 313 3.12 -19.33 9.95
C HIS A 313 2.46 -20.12 11.10
N PRO A 314 3.10 -21.19 11.65
CA PRO A 314 2.51 -22.05 12.67
C PRO A 314 2.15 -21.30 13.97
N GLN A 315 2.86 -20.20 14.29
CA GLN A 315 2.54 -19.33 15.43
C GLN A 315 1.13 -18.73 15.35
N ILE A 316 0.59 -18.51 14.14
CA ILE A 316 -0.78 -18.01 13.95
C ILE A 316 -1.81 -19.09 14.33
N VAL A 317 -1.52 -20.34 13.99
CA VAL A 317 -2.40 -21.47 14.33
C VAL A 317 -2.47 -21.65 15.83
N GLU A 318 -1.33 -21.55 16.53
CA GLU A 318 -1.29 -21.65 17.99
C GLU A 318 -2.06 -20.52 18.67
N LEU A 319 -1.84 -19.27 18.23
CA LEU A 319 -2.60 -18.13 18.72
C LEU A 319 -4.12 -18.27 18.53
N LEU A 320 -4.55 -18.87 17.42
CA LEU A 320 -5.97 -19.13 17.18
C LEU A 320 -6.52 -20.21 18.13
N ARG A 321 -5.74 -21.27 18.40
CA ARG A 321 -6.12 -22.31 19.38
C ARG A 321 -6.26 -21.72 20.77
N GLU A 322 -5.29 -20.94 21.24
CA GLU A 322 -5.38 -20.24 22.53
C GLU A 322 -6.64 -19.37 22.60
N ALA A 323 -6.89 -18.53 21.58
CA ALA A 323 -8.02 -17.62 21.54
C ALA A 323 -9.38 -18.34 21.43
N ASP A 324 -9.44 -19.56 20.89
CA ASP A 324 -10.64 -20.39 20.83
C ASP A 324 -10.87 -21.10 22.18
N MET A 325 -9.82 -21.41 22.92
CA MET A 325 -9.90 -21.97 24.30
C MET A 325 -10.34 -20.91 25.33
N GLU A 326 -9.87 -19.66 25.19
CA GLU A 326 -10.26 -18.54 26.06
C GLU A 326 -11.74 -18.09 25.87
N GLN A 327 -12.36 -18.39 24.72
CA GLN A 327 -13.74 -18.03 24.40
C GLN A 327 -14.60 -19.23 24.00
N PRO A 328 -14.83 -20.22 24.87
CA PRO A 328 -15.66 -21.40 24.52
C PRO A 328 -17.13 -21.09 24.32
N SER A 329 -17.60 -19.85 24.63
CA SER A 329 -19.04 -19.59 24.82
C SER A 329 -19.79 -19.05 23.58
N LEU A 330 -19.13 -18.50 22.56
CA LEU A 330 -19.84 -17.92 21.40
C LEU A 330 -20.42 -18.98 20.45
N MET A 331 -19.75 -20.11 20.25
CA MET A 331 -20.32 -21.23 19.48
C MET A 331 -21.39 -21.98 20.24
N LYS A 332 -21.33 -22.06 21.57
CA LYS A 332 -22.41 -22.63 22.39
C LYS A 332 -23.65 -21.74 22.41
N ARG A 333 -23.52 -20.41 22.44
CA ARG A 333 -24.64 -19.47 22.35
C ARG A 333 -25.38 -19.52 21.02
N VAL A 334 -24.66 -19.66 19.88
CA VAL A 334 -25.31 -19.83 18.58
C VAL A 334 -26.06 -21.16 18.47
N LYS A 335 -25.54 -22.25 19.04
CA LYS A 335 -26.26 -23.54 19.10
C LYS A 335 -27.48 -23.48 20.04
N SER A 336 -27.43 -22.75 21.15
CA SER A 336 -28.60 -22.59 22.05
C SER A 336 -29.68 -21.68 21.42
N PHE A 337 -29.33 -20.68 20.61
CA PHE A 337 -30.31 -19.86 19.88
C PHE A 337 -31.00 -20.63 18.74
N LEU A 338 -30.31 -21.61 18.12
CA LEU A 338 -30.91 -22.47 17.09
C LEU A 338 -31.72 -23.65 17.66
N SER A 339 -31.51 -24.01 18.92
CA SER A 339 -32.31 -25.05 19.58
C SER A 339 -33.60 -24.54 20.28
N PHE A 340 -33.76 -23.22 20.42
CA PHE A 340 -34.96 -22.61 21.01
C PHE A 340 -36.03 -22.15 19.99
N GLY A 341 -35.78 -22.36 18.69
CA GLY A 341 -36.67 -21.93 17.59
C GLY A 341 -37.47 -23.07 16.92
N LEU A 342 -37.51 -24.27 17.46
CA LEU A 342 -38.26 -25.41 16.90
C LEU A 342 -39.15 -26.10 17.96
N THR A 343 -40.00 -25.34 18.66
CA THR A 343 -41.21 -25.82 19.28
C THR A 343 -42.21 -24.69 19.31
N HIS A 344 -43.05 -24.66 18.30
CA HIS A 344 -44.46 -24.38 18.16
C HIS A 344 -44.77 -23.94 16.73
#